data_faa1407d6ed4ba6e51093955c7744b8a
#
_entry.id   faa1407d6ed4ba6e51093955c7744b8a
#
_cell.length_a   1.000
_cell.length_b   1.000
_cell.length_c   1.000
_cell.angle_alpha   90.00
_cell.angle_beta   90.00
_cell.angle_gamma   90.00
#
_symmetry.space_group_name_H-M   'P 1'
#
loop_
_entity.id
_entity.type
_entity.pdbx_description
1 polymer ?
#
loop_
_entity_poly.entity_id
_entity_poly.type
_entity_poly.pdbx_seq_one_letter_code
_entity_poly.pdbx_strand_id
1 'polypeptide(L)'
;MTGALLSFMFIVSSPLHWQITASTKAKASEMMENTLARYSATLDANDLIYPFDSSSDRNPQPYLSKIKAPSIAINSVDNQVNTSKLGLMEKEIKNVKKERYILLLITDKATGHGTHSNPKIKKNYLKELLEKSQPQMR
;
A
#
# COMPACT_ATOMS: atom_id res chain seq x y z
N MET A 1 -18.16 -7.75 -13.14
CA MET A 1 -17.72 -7.20 -11.84
C MET A 1 -17.09 -8.23 -10.91
N THR A 2 -17.67 -9.40 -10.65
CA THR A 2 -17.11 -10.42 -9.72
C THR A 2 -15.65 -10.81 -10.00
N GLY A 3 -15.28 -11.05 -11.26
CA GLY A 3 -13.89 -11.37 -11.60
C GLY A 3 -12.89 -10.25 -11.27
N ALA A 4 -13.26 -8.99 -11.50
CA ALA A 4 -12.45 -7.83 -11.14
C ALA A 4 -12.27 -7.71 -9.62
N LEU A 5 -13.34 -7.95 -8.85
CA LEU A 5 -13.30 -7.94 -7.39
C LEU A 5 -12.39 -9.05 -6.84
N LEU A 6 -12.45 -10.26 -7.40
CA LEU A 6 -11.54 -11.34 -7.02
C LEU A 6 -10.08 -10.98 -7.30
N SER A 7 -9.79 -10.46 -8.49
CA SER A 7 -8.44 -10.01 -8.84
C SER A 7 -7.94 -8.92 -7.89
N PHE A 8 -8.79 -7.93 -7.59
CA PHE A 8 -8.49 -6.88 -6.64
C PHE A 8 -8.18 -7.42 -5.25
N MET A 9 -9.00 -8.34 -4.73
CA MET A 9 -8.78 -8.98 -3.43
C MET A 9 -7.41 -9.66 -3.36
N PHE A 10 -7.02 -10.39 -4.39
CA PHE A 10 -5.72 -11.08 -4.41
C PHE A 10 -4.55 -10.09 -4.45
N ILE A 11 -4.64 -9.05 -5.27
CA ILE A 11 -3.57 -8.06 -5.45
C ILE A 11 -3.33 -7.22 -4.19
N VAL A 12 -4.40 -6.83 -3.48
CA VAL A 12 -4.28 -5.95 -2.30
C VAL A 12 -4.00 -6.70 -1.01
N SER A 13 -4.10 -8.01 -0.99
CA SER A 13 -3.92 -8.84 0.21
C SER A 13 -2.52 -9.42 0.34
N SER A 14 -2.32 -10.25 1.35
CA SER A 14 -1.12 -11.05 1.57
C SER A 14 -1.50 -12.52 1.76
N PRO A 15 -0.91 -13.44 0.98
CA PRO A 15 -1.16 -14.87 1.15
C PRO A 15 -0.87 -15.36 2.58
N LEU A 16 0.19 -14.84 3.20
CA LEU A 16 0.55 -15.21 4.58
C LEU A 16 -0.53 -14.77 5.58
N HIS A 17 -1.04 -13.54 5.42
CA HIS A 17 -2.13 -13.05 6.24
C HIS A 17 -3.39 -13.91 6.09
N TRP A 18 -3.69 -14.33 4.88
CA TRP A 18 -4.83 -15.21 4.63
C TRP A 18 -4.65 -16.61 5.26
N GLN A 19 -3.45 -17.16 5.24
CA GLN A 19 -3.18 -18.42 5.93
C GLN A 19 -3.38 -18.33 7.45
N ILE A 20 -3.06 -17.20 8.05
CA ILE A 20 -3.28 -16.96 9.48
C ILE A 20 -4.77 -16.78 9.79
N THR A 21 -5.48 -15.99 9.00
CA THR A 21 -6.88 -15.62 9.26
C THR A 21 -7.87 -16.68 8.81
N ALA A 22 -7.57 -17.41 7.75
CA ALA A 22 -8.41 -18.42 7.12
C ALA A 22 -7.64 -19.74 6.93
N SER A 23 -7.22 -20.34 8.05
CA SER A 23 -6.33 -21.50 8.09
C SER A 23 -6.93 -22.82 7.59
N THR A 24 -8.25 -22.87 7.27
CA THR A 24 -8.92 -24.03 6.71
C THR A 24 -9.68 -23.68 5.44
N LYS A 25 -9.95 -24.67 4.59
CA LYS A 25 -10.73 -24.49 3.35
C LYS A 25 -12.10 -23.85 3.64
N ALA A 26 -12.80 -24.30 4.68
CA ALA A 26 -14.11 -23.77 5.04
C ALA A 26 -14.01 -22.27 5.41
N LYS A 27 -13.06 -21.89 6.27
CA LYS A 27 -12.83 -20.48 6.64
C LYS A 27 -12.41 -19.63 5.45
N ALA A 28 -11.61 -20.17 4.54
CA ALA A 28 -11.20 -19.46 3.34
C ALA A 28 -12.40 -19.20 2.40
N SER A 29 -13.26 -20.20 2.20
CA SER A 29 -14.50 -20.03 1.42
C SER A 29 -15.42 -18.98 2.03
N GLU A 30 -15.70 -19.08 3.32
CA GLU A 30 -16.50 -18.11 4.07
C GLU A 30 -15.94 -16.68 3.99
N MET A 31 -14.64 -16.52 4.18
CA MET A 31 -13.97 -15.22 4.07
C MET A 31 -14.11 -14.63 2.65
N MET A 32 -13.95 -15.46 1.61
CA MET A 32 -14.09 -15.01 0.23
C MET A 32 -15.54 -14.59 -0.08
N GLU A 33 -16.51 -15.41 0.31
CA GLU A 33 -17.93 -15.13 0.11
C GLU A 33 -18.36 -13.83 0.79
N ASN A 34 -18.00 -13.68 2.07
CA ASN A 34 -18.30 -12.47 2.85
C ASN A 34 -17.63 -11.21 2.25
N THR A 35 -16.38 -11.33 1.79
CA THR A 35 -15.67 -10.20 1.19
C THR A 35 -16.27 -9.82 -0.16
N LEU A 36 -16.61 -10.79 -0.99
CA LEU A 36 -17.27 -10.55 -2.27
C LEU A 36 -18.65 -9.91 -2.08
N ALA A 37 -19.45 -10.45 -1.14
CA ALA A 37 -20.76 -9.89 -0.82
C ALA A 37 -20.65 -8.42 -0.39
N ARG A 38 -19.73 -8.12 0.51
CA ARG A 38 -19.47 -6.75 0.97
C ARG A 38 -19.04 -5.82 -0.18
N TYR A 39 -18.09 -6.21 -1.01
CA TYR A 39 -17.64 -5.38 -2.12
C TYR A 39 -18.73 -5.19 -3.19
N SER A 40 -19.49 -6.25 -3.49
CA SER A 40 -20.61 -6.15 -4.44
C SER A 40 -21.73 -5.23 -3.95
N ALA A 41 -21.89 -5.09 -2.63
CA ALA A 41 -22.89 -4.20 -2.05
C ALA A 41 -22.43 -2.74 -1.94
N THR A 42 -21.10 -2.49 -1.92
CA THR A 42 -20.54 -1.17 -1.63
C THR A 42 -19.78 -0.52 -2.79
N LEU A 43 -19.37 -1.30 -3.79
CA LEU A 43 -18.57 -0.81 -4.92
C LEU A 43 -19.39 -0.87 -6.21
N ASP A 44 -19.44 0.23 -6.92
CA ASP A 44 -19.89 0.31 -8.31
C ASP A 44 -18.72 0.11 -9.28
N ALA A 45 -19.00 -0.36 -10.49
CA ALA A 45 -17.98 -0.54 -11.52
C ALA A 45 -17.28 0.78 -11.89
N ASN A 46 -18.02 1.88 -11.90
CA ASN A 46 -17.46 3.21 -12.17
C ASN A 46 -16.55 3.69 -11.05
N ASP A 47 -16.86 3.35 -9.78
CA ASP A 47 -16.01 3.66 -8.62
C ASP A 47 -14.64 3.01 -8.72
N LEU A 48 -14.51 1.91 -9.48
CA LEU A 48 -13.25 1.27 -9.77
C LEU A 48 -12.58 1.85 -11.02
N ILE A 49 -13.34 2.11 -12.09
CA ILE A 49 -12.80 2.59 -13.37
C ILE A 49 -12.17 3.98 -13.20
N TYR A 50 -12.90 4.94 -12.62
CA TYR A 50 -12.44 6.32 -12.53
C TYR A 50 -11.10 6.52 -11.77
N PRO A 51 -10.88 5.94 -10.59
CA PRO A 51 -9.59 6.06 -9.90
C PRO A 51 -8.43 5.43 -10.68
N PHE A 52 -8.65 4.28 -11.35
CA PHE A 52 -7.61 3.63 -12.13
C PHE A 52 -7.30 4.41 -13.41
N ASP A 53 -8.31 4.87 -14.13
CA ASP A 53 -8.15 5.65 -15.34
C ASP A 53 -7.48 7.00 -15.07
N SER A 54 -7.88 7.70 -14.01
CA SER A 54 -7.30 8.98 -13.60
C SER A 54 -5.80 8.91 -13.23
N SER A 55 -5.28 7.70 -12.99
CA SER A 55 -3.86 7.48 -12.68
C SER A 55 -3.06 6.90 -13.86
N SER A 56 -3.69 6.65 -15.00
CA SER A 56 -3.08 5.96 -16.14
C SER A 56 -1.88 6.72 -16.75
N ASP A 57 -1.92 8.03 -16.76
CA ASP A 57 -0.88 8.93 -17.28
C ASP A 57 -0.02 9.58 -16.18
N ARG A 58 -0.27 9.22 -14.91
CA ARG A 58 0.43 9.82 -13.78
C ARG A 58 1.88 9.37 -13.71
N ASN A 59 2.79 10.27 -14.04
CA ASN A 59 4.22 10.05 -13.90
C ASN A 59 4.90 11.18 -13.10
N PRO A 60 5.12 11.03 -11.78
CA PRO A 60 5.80 12.01 -10.96
C PRO A 60 7.33 12.01 -11.11
N GLN A 61 7.91 11.00 -11.75
CA GLN A 61 9.36 10.80 -11.82
C GLN A 61 10.14 12.05 -12.25
N PRO A 62 9.76 12.80 -13.32
CA PRO A 62 10.51 14.00 -13.76
C PRO A 62 10.51 15.13 -12.74
N TYR A 63 9.65 15.07 -11.72
CA TYR A 63 9.43 16.13 -10.74
C TYR A 63 9.91 15.78 -9.32
N LEU A 64 10.42 14.58 -9.08
CA LEU A 64 10.86 14.15 -7.75
C LEU A 64 11.94 15.05 -7.18
N SER A 65 12.88 15.52 -8.00
CA SER A 65 13.95 16.44 -7.57
C SER A 65 13.45 17.83 -7.13
N LYS A 66 12.21 18.19 -7.48
CA LYS A 66 11.58 19.45 -7.07
C LYS A 66 10.98 19.37 -5.65
N ILE A 67 10.85 18.17 -5.09
CA ILE A 67 10.34 17.98 -3.74
C ILE A 67 11.38 18.47 -2.74
N LYS A 68 11.00 19.48 -1.95
CA LYS A 68 11.87 20.11 -0.93
C LYS A 68 11.53 19.65 0.49
N ALA A 69 10.32 19.16 0.69
CA ALA A 69 9.85 18.70 1.98
C ALA A 69 10.58 17.42 2.41
N PRO A 70 10.85 17.22 3.70
CA PRO A 70 11.26 15.92 4.22
C PRO A 70 10.23 14.85 3.84
N SER A 71 10.70 13.72 3.36
CA SER A 71 9.84 12.67 2.82
C SER A 71 10.28 11.30 3.34
N ILE A 72 9.33 10.48 3.78
CA ILE A 72 9.57 9.08 4.12
C ILE A 72 8.66 8.22 3.24
N ALA A 73 9.26 7.38 2.40
CA ALA A 73 8.54 6.37 1.65
C ALA A 73 8.59 5.04 2.41
N ILE A 74 7.43 4.46 2.68
CA ILE A 74 7.32 3.19 3.42
C ILE A 74 6.60 2.20 2.53
N ASN A 75 7.21 1.05 2.31
CA ASN A 75 6.63 -0.07 1.58
C ASN A 75 6.78 -1.36 2.40
N SER A 76 6.05 -2.41 2.05
CA SER A 76 6.23 -3.73 2.65
C SER A 76 6.63 -4.77 1.59
N VAL A 77 7.42 -5.75 1.99
CA VAL A 77 7.96 -6.78 1.08
C VAL A 77 6.85 -7.58 0.41
N ASP A 78 5.72 -7.80 1.10
CA ASP A 78 4.56 -8.54 0.63
C ASP A 78 3.54 -7.69 -0.14
N ASN A 79 3.84 -6.42 -0.41
CA ASN A 79 2.98 -5.54 -1.20
C ASN A 79 3.06 -5.90 -2.68
N GLN A 80 1.99 -6.46 -3.23
CA GLN A 80 1.93 -6.87 -4.64
C GLN A 80 1.58 -5.72 -5.58
N VAL A 81 0.89 -4.68 -5.09
CA VAL A 81 0.55 -3.48 -5.89
C VAL A 81 1.81 -2.66 -6.19
N ASN A 82 2.66 -2.46 -5.16
CA ASN A 82 3.92 -1.74 -5.29
C ASN A 82 5.08 -2.68 -4.93
N THR A 83 5.28 -3.70 -5.75
CA THR A 83 6.24 -4.74 -5.43
C THR A 83 7.67 -4.22 -5.34
N SER A 84 8.33 -4.48 -4.20
CA SER A 84 9.73 -4.11 -3.97
C SER A 84 10.70 -4.82 -4.92
N LYS A 85 10.29 -5.96 -5.52
CA LYS A 85 11.11 -6.72 -6.48
C LYS A 85 11.45 -5.93 -7.75
N LEU A 86 10.66 -4.93 -8.11
CA LEU A 86 10.96 -4.05 -9.25
C LEU A 86 12.03 -2.99 -8.93
N GLY A 87 12.36 -2.76 -7.66
CA GLY A 87 13.36 -1.78 -7.24
C GLY A 87 12.99 -0.32 -7.56
N LEU A 88 11.78 -0.05 -8.05
CA LEU A 88 11.38 1.28 -8.51
C LEU A 88 11.39 2.30 -7.38
N MET A 89 10.81 1.97 -6.23
CA MET A 89 10.74 2.90 -5.10
C MET A 89 12.15 3.21 -4.56
N GLU A 90 12.99 2.19 -4.43
CA GLU A 90 14.38 2.34 -3.95
C GLU A 90 15.24 3.18 -4.88
N LYS A 91 15.00 3.08 -6.19
CA LYS A 91 15.70 3.85 -7.19
C LYS A 91 15.21 5.29 -7.22
N GLU A 92 13.92 5.48 -7.33
CA GLU A 92 13.33 6.78 -7.65
C GLU A 92 13.28 7.71 -6.43
N ILE A 93 13.15 7.19 -5.21
CA ILE A 93 13.14 8.02 -3.99
C ILE A 93 14.45 8.81 -3.82
N LYS A 94 15.57 8.29 -4.32
CA LYS A 94 16.89 8.95 -4.27
C LYS A 94 16.92 10.29 -5.03
N ASN A 95 15.94 10.51 -5.89
CA ASN A 95 15.78 11.80 -6.58
C ASN A 95 15.14 12.87 -5.68
N VAL A 96 14.65 12.51 -4.50
CA VAL A 96 14.11 13.45 -3.51
C VAL A 96 15.21 13.85 -2.52
N LYS A 97 15.50 15.15 -2.37
CA LYS A 97 16.69 15.64 -1.64
C LYS A 97 16.73 15.26 -0.15
N LYS A 98 15.58 15.21 0.52
CA LYS A 98 15.45 14.93 1.96
C LYS A 98 14.61 13.69 2.15
N GLU A 99 15.12 12.57 1.69
CA GLU A 99 14.38 11.32 1.62
C GLU A 99 14.85 10.29 2.66
N ARG A 100 13.95 9.36 2.92
CA ARG A 100 14.26 8.08 3.56
C ARG A 100 13.32 7.01 3.00
N TYR A 101 13.89 5.88 2.58
CA TYR A 101 13.13 4.70 2.21
C TYR A 101 13.14 3.66 3.31
N ILE A 102 12.00 3.05 3.58
CA ILE A 102 11.82 2.00 4.57
C ILE A 102 11.08 0.84 3.91
N LEU A 103 11.73 -0.31 3.86
CA LEU A 103 11.12 -1.55 3.44
C LEU A 103 10.81 -2.40 4.67
N LEU A 104 9.52 -2.53 4.97
CA LEU A 104 9.05 -3.33 6.10
C LEU A 104 9.12 -4.81 5.74
N LEU A 105 9.72 -5.60 6.62
CA LEU A 105 9.74 -7.06 6.48
C LEU A 105 8.36 -7.64 6.75
N ILE A 106 8.13 -8.83 6.20
CA ILE A 106 6.90 -9.58 6.43
C ILE A 106 6.85 -10.01 7.90
N THR A 107 5.74 -9.72 8.56
CA THR A 107 5.44 -10.12 9.93
C THR A 107 4.01 -10.65 9.99
N ASP A 108 3.61 -11.19 11.13
CA ASP A 108 2.24 -11.59 11.44
C ASP A 108 1.21 -10.45 11.33
N LYS A 109 1.68 -9.19 11.34
CA LYS A 109 0.89 -7.97 11.21
C LYS A 109 0.86 -7.41 9.79
N ALA A 110 1.63 -7.99 8.88
CA ALA A 110 1.67 -7.56 7.49
C ALA A 110 0.41 -8.04 6.75
N THR A 111 -0.19 -7.17 5.97
CA THR A 111 -1.44 -7.43 5.22
C THR A 111 -1.31 -7.05 3.75
N GLY A 112 -0.11 -7.21 3.18
CA GLY A 112 0.18 -6.84 1.81
C GLY A 112 0.05 -5.34 1.57
N HIS A 113 -0.67 -4.95 0.53
CA HIS A 113 -0.96 -3.53 0.26
C HIS A 113 -1.67 -2.86 1.44
N GLY A 114 -2.55 -3.56 2.15
CA GLY A 114 -3.26 -3.07 3.34
C GLY A 114 -2.35 -2.66 4.51
N THR A 115 -1.09 -3.08 4.54
CA THR A 115 -0.12 -2.68 5.58
C THR A 115 0.04 -1.16 5.69
N HIS A 116 -0.14 -0.43 4.58
CA HIS A 116 -0.10 1.04 4.57
C HIS A 116 -1.20 1.70 5.42
N SER A 117 -2.29 1.01 5.69
CA SER A 117 -3.40 1.51 6.51
C SER A 117 -3.23 1.23 8.00
N ASN A 118 -2.21 0.45 8.41
CA ASN A 118 -2.00 0.09 9.81
C ASN A 118 -1.21 1.17 10.58
N PRO A 119 -1.86 1.98 11.44
CA PRO A 119 -1.19 3.07 12.15
C PRO A 119 -0.15 2.58 13.15
N LYS A 120 -0.31 1.37 13.71
CA LYS A 120 0.64 0.81 14.69
C LYS A 120 2.01 0.56 14.09
N ILE A 121 2.06 0.22 12.79
CA ILE A 121 3.31 -0.01 12.07
C ILE A 121 4.00 1.31 11.73
N LYS A 122 3.24 2.36 11.40
CA LYS A 122 3.77 3.62 10.86
C LYS A 122 3.98 4.73 11.89
N LYS A 123 3.41 4.61 13.08
CA LYS A 123 3.39 5.67 14.10
C LYS A 123 4.77 6.29 14.37
N ASN A 124 5.79 5.46 14.53
CA ASN A 124 7.12 5.95 14.89
C ASN A 124 7.78 6.69 13.71
N TYR A 125 7.58 6.23 12.49
CA TYR A 125 8.08 6.89 11.28
C TYR A 125 7.38 8.23 11.04
N LEU A 126 6.07 8.29 11.30
CA LEU A 126 5.32 9.55 11.22
C LEU A 126 5.82 10.56 12.27
N LYS A 127 6.05 10.10 13.51
CA LYS A 127 6.62 10.96 14.56
C LYS A 127 7.97 11.53 14.13
N GLU A 128 8.87 10.68 13.64
CA GLU A 128 10.18 11.11 13.13
C GLU A 128 10.04 12.14 12.00
N LEU A 129 9.13 11.92 11.06
CA LEU A 129 8.90 12.85 9.96
C LEU A 129 8.41 14.21 10.45
N LEU A 130 7.48 14.22 11.40
CA LEU A 130 6.94 15.45 11.97
C LEU A 130 8.00 16.24 12.71
N GLU A 131 8.87 15.57 13.49
CA GLU A 131 10.00 16.21 14.18
C GLU A 131 10.98 16.88 13.19
N LYS A 132 11.27 16.21 12.08
CA LYS A 132 12.14 16.74 11.00
C LYS A 132 11.48 17.84 10.17
N SER A 133 10.16 17.93 10.18
CA SER A 133 9.39 18.88 9.38
C SER A 133 9.06 20.17 10.12
N GLN A 134 9.41 20.27 11.41
CA GLN A 134 9.15 21.48 12.18
C GLN A 134 9.94 22.66 11.60
N PRO A 135 9.33 23.86 11.48
CA PRO A 135 10.07 25.07 11.13
C PRO A 135 11.18 25.30 12.16
N GLN A 136 12.42 25.42 11.70
CA GLN A 136 13.46 25.96 12.58
C GLN A 136 13.06 27.40 12.90
N MET A 137 12.67 27.67 14.14
CA MET A 137 12.49 29.04 14.61
C MET A 137 13.85 29.74 14.45
N ARG A 138 13.88 30.74 13.57
CA ARG A 138 15.01 31.64 13.40
C ARG A 138 14.98 32.70 14.49
#